data_2f355277d8c96fe6d9e45b01792c7c7d
#
_entry.id   2f355277d8c96fe6d9e45b01792c7c7d
#
_cell.length_a   1.000
_cell.length_b   1.000
_cell.length_c   1.000
_cell.angle_alpha   90.00
_cell.angle_beta   90.00
_cell.angle_gamma   90.00
#
_symmetry.space_group_name_H-M   'P 1'
#
loop_
_entity.id
_entity.type
_entity.pdbx_description
1 polymer ?
#
loop_
_entity_poly.entity_id
_entity_poly.type
_entity_poly.pdbx_seq_one_letter_code
_entity_poly.pdbx_strand_id
1 'polypeptide(L)'
;MITSVKKQGYDIIVVGGGIAGCCAALAAARENKSVLLVEKHINLGGLATIGLISWFEPLCDGEGRKMMGGMAEEMIRLAVGCGYDNLPEIWGGTSGNAQSSDRYSTHFSPTFFSLALDDILRKNGVTILYDALATYPKVDNNVIVGITVENIDGRLLYPCKAVIDCTGDAAVASRAGVPTRTYDNTQTYVVHDTNRRHAAEFVDSGNMTKLRHWQWFKPGAETIGEVTAAIENDYLRRSKQMTLAYYVGTDKNEREILTLPELPQIRLLRAIVGAETFLGRVEDIDKHVANSIGS
;
A
#
# COMPACT_ATOMS: atom_id res chain seq x y z
N MET A 1 -6.67 12.38 -26.73
CA MET A 1 -5.87 11.92 -27.90
C MET A 1 -4.50 11.53 -27.37
N ILE A 2 -3.90 10.39 -27.82
CA ILE A 2 -2.54 10.00 -27.43
C ILE A 2 -1.56 10.93 -28.12
N THR A 3 -0.63 11.56 -27.37
CA THR A 3 0.34 12.50 -27.92
C THR A 3 1.46 11.76 -28.68
N SER A 4 1.92 10.64 -28.12
CA SER A 4 2.91 9.77 -28.79
C SER A 4 2.90 8.34 -28.24
N VAL A 5 3.52 7.43 -28.98
CA VAL A 5 3.79 6.05 -28.54
C VAL A 5 5.27 5.94 -28.23
N LYS A 6 5.61 5.47 -27.03
CA LYS A 6 7.02 5.20 -26.68
C LYS A 6 7.55 4.07 -27.55
N LYS A 7 8.74 4.24 -28.09
CA LYS A 7 9.40 3.25 -28.94
C LYS A 7 9.85 2.02 -28.14
N GLN A 8 10.22 2.21 -26.89
CA GLN A 8 10.61 1.13 -26.00
C GLN A 8 9.36 0.46 -25.43
N GLY A 9 9.22 -0.84 -25.67
CA GLY A 9 8.22 -1.70 -25.01
C GLY A 9 8.83 -2.41 -23.82
N TYR A 10 7.94 -2.90 -22.94
CA TYR A 10 8.29 -3.69 -21.76
C TYR A 10 7.68 -5.09 -21.83
N ASP A 11 8.31 -6.06 -21.18
CA ASP A 11 7.66 -7.36 -20.99
C ASP A 11 6.46 -7.20 -20.07
N ILE A 12 6.63 -6.47 -18.96
CA ILE A 12 5.61 -6.27 -17.96
C ILE A 12 5.52 -4.79 -17.58
N ILE A 13 4.30 -4.27 -17.53
CA ILE A 13 4.00 -3.00 -16.86
C ILE A 13 3.21 -3.31 -15.58
N VAL A 14 3.73 -2.85 -14.46
CA VAL A 14 3.04 -2.89 -13.17
C VAL A 14 2.43 -1.52 -12.91
N VAL A 15 1.14 -1.46 -12.60
CA VAL A 15 0.43 -0.21 -12.35
C VAL A 15 0.09 -0.10 -10.86
N GLY A 16 0.65 0.91 -10.21
CA GLY A 16 0.54 1.16 -8.77
C GLY A 16 1.77 0.67 -7.99
N GLY A 17 2.48 1.60 -7.36
CA GLY A 17 3.70 1.37 -6.58
C GLY A 17 3.44 1.13 -5.08
N GLY A 18 2.26 0.61 -4.70
CA GLY A 18 2.02 0.07 -3.37
C GLY A 18 2.86 -1.19 -3.11
N ILE A 19 2.76 -1.79 -1.91
CA ILE A 19 3.55 -2.97 -1.56
C ILE A 19 3.35 -4.11 -2.57
N ALA A 20 2.10 -4.37 -2.98
CA ALA A 20 1.81 -5.39 -3.98
C ALA A 20 2.53 -5.12 -5.31
N GLY A 21 2.51 -3.87 -5.78
CA GLY A 21 3.17 -3.49 -7.03
C GLY A 21 4.70 -3.54 -6.94
N CYS A 22 5.27 -3.12 -5.82
CA CYS A 22 6.71 -3.27 -5.57
C CYS A 22 7.13 -4.75 -5.59
N CYS A 23 6.36 -5.62 -4.92
CA CYS A 23 6.60 -7.07 -4.95
C CYS A 23 6.46 -7.65 -6.36
N ALA A 24 5.41 -7.28 -7.10
CA ALA A 24 5.18 -7.77 -8.45
C ALA A 24 6.31 -7.34 -9.41
N ALA A 25 6.72 -6.08 -9.32
CA ALA A 25 7.81 -5.56 -10.14
C ALA A 25 9.15 -6.24 -9.82
N LEU A 26 9.44 -6.42 -8.52
CA LEU A 26 10.65 -7.11 -8.06
C LEU A 26 10.68 -8.58 -8.52
N ALA A 27 9.56 -9.30 -8.38
CA ALA A 27 9.45 -10.69 -8.82
C ALA A 27 9.69 -10.81 -10.33
N ALA A 28 9.02 -9.97 -11.11
CA ALA A 28 9.17 -9.99 -12.56
C ALA A 28 10.60 -9.66 -13.02
N ALA A 29 11.25 -8.69 -12.37
CA ALA A 29 12.62 -8.32 -12.67
C ALA A 29 13.61 -9.44 -12.35
N ARG A 30 13.40 -10.17 -11.25
CA ARG A 30 14.18 -11.34 -10.88
C ARG A 30 14.05 -12.52 -11.85
N GLU A 31 12.93 -12.56 -12.59
CA GLU A 31 12.72 -13.48 -13.72
C GLU A 31 13.26 -12.93 -15.05
N ASN A 32 14.17 -11.95 -15.00
CA ASN A 32 14.82 -11.33 -16.15
C ASN A 32 13.83 -10.68 -17.14
N LYS A 33 12.69 -10.19 -16.66
CA LYS A 33 11.76 -9.41 -17.50
C LYS A 33 12.13 -7.93 -17.48
N SER A 34 11.93 -7.26 -18.61
CA SER A 34 11.96 -5.80 -18.64
C SER A 34 10.68 -5.26 -18.01
N VAL A 35 10.81 -4.51 -16.91
CA VAL A 35 9.67 -4.07 -16.09
C VAL A 35 9.62 -2.55 -16.02
N LEU A 36 8.41 -2.01 -16.24
CA LEU A 36 8.05 -0.63 -15.92
C LEU A 36 7.05 -0.63 -14.77
N LEU A 37 7.38 0.05 -13.68
CA LEU A 37 6.46 0.35 -12.59
C LEU A 37 5.96 1.78 -12.74
N VAL A 38 4.63 1.96 -12.84
CA VAL A 38 3.99 3.28 -12.97
C VAL A 38 3.33 3.64 -11.64
N GLU A 39 3.76 4.74 -11.04
CA GLU A 39 3.22 5.25 -9.78
C GLU A 39 2.76 6.71 -9.92
N LYS A 40 1.54 6.99 -9.45
CA LYS A 40 0.94 8.33 -9.51
C LYS A 40 1.51 9.33 -8.50
N HIS A 41 2.13 8.83 -7.43
CA HIS A 41 2.83 9.63 -6.43
C HIS A 41 4.34 9.64 -6.69
N ILE A 42 5.06 10.40 -5.88
CA ILE A 42 6.54 10.48 -5.93
C ILE A 42 7.21 9.52 -4.93
N ASN A 43 6.43 8.73 -4.20
CA ASN A 43 6.89 7.81 -3.18
C ASN A 43 6.24 6.43 -3.37
N LEU A 44 7.03 5.37 -3.13
CA LEU A 44 6.55 3.99 -3.17
C LEU A 44 6.01 3.52 -1.82
N GLY A 45 5.31 2.38 -1.84
CA GLY A 45 4.80 1.68 -0.67
C GLY A 45 3.32 1.93 -0.38
N GLY A 46 2.69 2.91 -1.04
CA GLY A 46 1.26 3.16 -0.93
C GLY A 46 0.80 3.37 0.52
N LEU A 47 -0.19 2.58 0.98
CA LEU A 47 -0.74 2.70 2.34
C LEU A 47 0.31 2.53 3.44
N ALA A 48 1.33 1.69 3.23
CA ALA A 48 2.38 1.47 4.22
C ALA A 48 3.29 2.69 4.42
N THR A 49 3.39 3.56 3.44
CA THR A 49 4.28 4.73 3.45
C THR A 49 3.50 6.04 3.45
N ILE A 50 3.00 6.47 2.31
CA ILE A 50 2.27 7.74 2.19
C ILE A 50 0.85 7.68 2.78
N GLY A 51 0.31 6.49 3.02
CA GLY A 51 -0.94 6.28 3.78
C GLY A 51 -0.74 6.15 5.29
N LEU A 52 0.52 6.17 5.77
CA LEU A 52 0.94 6.16 7.17
C LEU A 52 0.54 4.90 7.98
N ILE A 53 0.21 3.78 7.31
CA ILE A 53 -0.03 2.50 7.96
C ILE A 53 1.31 1.78 8.15
N SER A 54 2.10 2.28 9.07
CA SER A 54 3.52 1.93 9.23
C SER A 54 3.77 0.83 10.26
N TRP A 55 3.00 -0.24 10.18
CA TRP A 55 3.21 -1.44 11.00
C TRP A 55 2.75 -2.70 10.26
N PHE A 56 3.30 -3.85 10.68
CA PHE A 56 2.84 -5.18 10.28
C PHE A 56 2.21 -5.89 11.47
N GLU A 57 1.03 -6.48 11.27
CA GLU A 57 0.25 -7.18 12.28
C GLU A 57 -0.77 -8.12 11.61
N PRO A 58 -0.90 -9.39 12.07
CA PRO A 58 0.00 -10.08 12.99
C PRO A 58 1.20 -10.69 12.27
N LEU A 59 2.34 -10.81 12.95
CA LEU A 59 3.50 -11.56 12.47
C LEU A 59 3.46 -13.05 12.85
N CYS A 60 2.75 -13.37 13.93
CA CYS A 60 2.58 -14.71 14.46
C CYS A 60 1.10 -15.07 14.62
N ASP A 61 0.77 -16.35 14.61
CA ASP A 61 -0.60 -16.89 14.65
C ASP A 61 -1.26 -16.89 16.04
N GLY A 62 -0.55 -16.46 17.09
CA GLY A 62 -0.99 -16.54 18.47
C GLY A 62 -0.55 -17.82 19.19
N GLU A 63 0.06 -18.76 18.48
CA GLU A 63 0.70 -19.95 19.02
C GLU A 63 2.25 -19.91 18.84
N GLY A 64 2.76 -18.71 18.52
CA GLY A 64 4.19 -18.49 18.31
C GLY A 64 4.74 -18.94 16.97
N ARG A 65 3.88 -19.35 16.01
CA ARG A 65 4.31 -19.74 14.66
C ARG A 65 4.35 -18.52 13.74
N LYS A 66 5.38 -18.46 12.90
CA LYS A 66 5.52 -17.43 11.88
C LYS A 66 4.46 -17.60 10.79
N MET A 67 3.70 -16.53 10.50
CA MET A 67 2.59 -16.61 9.57
C MET A 67 2.95 -16.31 8.11
N MET A 68 4.06 -15.64 7.86
CA MET A 68 4.42 -15.16 6.53
C MET A 68 5.79 -15.65 6.11
N GLY A 69 5.99 -15.81 4.82
CA GLY A 69 7.26 -16.20 4.20
C GLY A 69 7.45 -15.53 2.83
N GLY A 70 8.49 -15.92 2.12
CA GLY A 70 8.77 -15.45 0.78
C GLY A 70 8.91 -13.92 0.69
N MET A 71 8.33 -13.31 -0.33
CA MET A 71 8.43 -11.86 -0.55
C MET A 71 7.75 -11.03 0.55
N ALA A 72 6.70 -11.53 1.18
CA ALA A 72 6.06 -10.83 2.30
C ALA A 72 7.04 -10.69 3.47
N GLU A 73 7.75 -11.76 3.81
CA GLU A 73 8.83 -11.73 4.82
C GLU A 73 9.96 -10.77 4.41
N GLU A 74 10.37 -10.82 3.16
CA GLU A 74 11.41 -9.93 2.64
C GLU A 74 11.02 -8.44 2.80
N MET A 75 9.78 -8.09 2.49
CA MET A 75 9.28 -6.71 2.67
C MET A 75 9.21 -6.32 4.15
N ILE A 76 8.81 -7.21 5.04
CA ILE A 76 8.81 -6.96 6.48
C ILE A 76 10.24 -6.69 6.96
N ARG A 77 11.19 -7.54 6.57
CA ARG A 77 12.61 -7.37 6.95
C ARG A 77 13.21 -6.09 6.39
N LEU A 78 12.87 -5.74 5.15
CA LEU A 78 13.30 -4.50 4.54
C LEU A 78 12.74 -3.28 5.31
N ALA A 79 11.46 -3.29 5.64
CA ALA A 79 10.79 -2.22 6.37
C ALA A 79 11.37 -2.03 7.79
N VAL A 80 11.54 -3.13 8.52
CA VAL A 80 12.07 -3.12 9.90
C VAL A 80 13.56 -2.78 9.91
N GLY A 81 14.34 -3.24 8.94
CA GLY A 81 15.74 -2.87 8.79
C GLY A 81 15.98 -1.37 8.57
N CYS A 82 14.95 -0.66 8.11
CA CYS A 82 14.94 0.80 7.96
C CYS A 82 14.12 1.51 9.06
N GLY A 83 13.63 0.75 10.04
CA GLY A 83 12.76 1.24 11.11
C GLY A 83 13.45 1.35 12.46
N TYR A 84 12.63 1.50 13.48
CA TYR A 84 13.07 1.67 14.88
C TYR A 84 12.81 0.44 15.72
N ASP A 85 11.93 -0.43 15.25
CA ASP A 85 11.49 -1.61 15.96
C ASP A 85 12.26 -2.85 15.51
N ASN A 86 12.04 -3.97 16.13
CA ASN A 86 12.73 -5.21 15.85
C ASN A 86 11.74 -6.34 15.60
N LEU A 87 12.25 -7.45 15.07
CA LEU A 87 11.48 -8.67 14.86
C LEU A 87 11.56 -9.57 16.11
N PRO A 88 10.53 -10.39 16.40
CA PRO A 88 10.60 -11.38 17.46
C PRO A 88 11.63 -12.46 17.16
N GLU A 89 12.07 -13.18 18.19
CA GLU A 89 13.09 -14.23 18.07
C GLU A 89 12.76 -15.29 17.03
N ILE A 90 11.49 -15.69 16.92
CA ILE A 90 11.03 -16.65 15.91
C ILE A 90 11.24 -16.17 14.47
N TRP A 91 11.43 -14.85 14.29
CA TRP A 91 11.78 -14.21 13.03
C TRP A 91 13.28 -13.92 12.93
N GLY A 92 14.08 -14.37 13.93
CA GLY A 92 15.52 -14.10 14.04
C GLY A 92 15.85 -12.68 14.53
N GLY A 93 14.91 -12.00 15.16
CA GLY A 93 15.11 -10.71 15.82
C GLY A 93 15.62 -10.84 17.26
N THR A 94 15.74 -9.72 17.94
CA THR A 94 16.23 -9.64 19.34
C THR A 94 15.19 -9.12 20.31
N SER A 95 14.02 -8.72 19.85
CA SER A 95 12.97 -8.21 20.72
C SER A 95 12.05 -9.33 21.18
N GLY A 96 12.09 -9.56 22.49
CA GLY A 96 11.11 -10.24 23.35
C GLY A 96 10.54 -11.56 22.87
N ASN A 97 10.15 -12.37 23.80
CA ASN A 97 9.47 -13.62 23.52
C ASN A 97 8.16 -13.37 22.78
N ALA A 98 8.07 -13.82 21.53
CA ALA A 98 6.80 -14.15 20.94
C ALA A 98 6.20 -15.29 21.78
N GLN A 99 5.54 -14.94 22.89
CA GLN A 99 4.80 -15.90 23.69
C GLN A 99 3.75 -16.54 22.78
N SER A 100 3.39 -17.76 23.06
CA SER A 100 2.39 -18.49 22.27
C SER A 100 1.05 -17.75 22.10
N SER A 101 0.74 -16.82 22.97
CA SER A 101 -0.44 -15.96 22.90
C SER A 101 -0.25 -14.66 22.08
N ASP A 102 0.99 -14.28 21.74
CA ASP A 102 1.27 -13.02 21.09
C ASP A 102 1.20 -13.16 19.58
N ARG A 103 0.37 -12.35 18.98
CA ARG A 103 0.29 -12.24 17.52
C ARG A 103 1.38 -11.34 16.95
N TYR A 104 2.05 -10.60 17.78
CA TYR A 104 3.13 -9.68 17.54
C TYR A 104 2.89 -8.67 16.40
N SER A 105 3.20 -7.43 16.67
CA SER A 105 3.25 -6.37 15.66
C SER A 105 4.62 -5.72 15.65
N THR A 106 5.03 -5.19 14.52
CA THR A 106 6.26 -4.41 14.41
C THR A 106 6.02 -3.14 13.61
N HIS A 107 6.70 -2.08 14.00
CA HIS A 107 6.58 -0.76 13.40
C HIS A 107 7.82 -0.42 12.58
N PHE A 108 7.66 0.43 11.59
CA PHE A 108 8.75 0.89 10.76
C PHE A 108 8.61 2.37 10.39
N SER A 109 9.69 2.96 9.90
CA SER A 109 9.66 4.31 9.35
C SER A 109 9.10 4.28 7.94
N PRO A 110 7.92 4.90 7.68
CA PRO A 110 7.34 4.92 6.34
C PRO A 110 8.25 5.63 5.32
N THR A 111 8.95 6.67 5.75
CA THR A 111 9.87 7.42 4.89
C THR A 111 11.07 6.57 4.47
N PHE A 112 11.75 5.93 5.42
CA PHE A 112 12.88 5.07 5.10
C PHE A 112 12.45 3.84 4.31
N PHE A 113 11.28 3.27 4.59
CA PHE A 113 10.78 2.14 3.83
C PHE A 113 10.51 2.50 2.37
N SER A 114 9.95 3.69 2.11
CA SER A 114 9.77 4.18 0.73
C SER A 114 11.09 4.30 -0.03
N LEU A 115 12.13 4.82 0.62
CA LEU A 115 13.47 4.91 0.03
C LEU A 115 14.09 3.53 -0.21
N ALA A 116 13.90 2.59 0.72
CA ALA A 116 14.41 1.23 0.57
C ALA A 116 13.70 0.45 -0.56
N LEU A 117 12.40 0.70 -0.77
CA LEU A 117 11.66 0.13 -1.90
C LEU A 117 12.18 0.66 -3.25
N ASP A 118 12.45 1.96 -3.35
CA ASP A 118 13.07 2.54 -4.55
C ASP A 118 14.45 1.91 -4.83
N ASP A 119 15.28 1.82 -3.81
CA ASP A 119 16.64 1.27 -3.94
C ASP A 119 16.64 -0.20 -4.37
N ILE A 120 15.84 -1.06 -3.73
CA ILE A 120 15.80 -2.49 -4.09
C ILE A 120 15.25 -2.71 -5.50
N LEU A 121 14.24 -1.96 -5.92
CA LEU A 121 13.68 -2.06 -7.26
C LEU A 121 14.68 -1.63 -8.33
N ARG A 122 15.36 -0.48 -8.14
CA ARG A 122 16.40 0.00 -9.08
C ARG A 122 17.57 -0.95 -9.17
N LYS A 123 18.05 -1.49 -8.06
CA LYS A 123 19.13 -2.48 -8.02
C LYS A 123 18.78 -3.77 -8.78
N ASN A 124 17.50 -4.10 -8.89
CA ASN A 124 17.02 -5.24 -9.69
C ASN A 124 16.61 -4.85 -11.13
N GLY A 125 16.92 -3.63 -11.58
CA GLY A 125 16.70 -3.22 -12.97
C GLY A 125 15.27 -2.81 -13.32
N VAL A 126 14.40 -2.55 -12.32
CA VAL A 126 13.06 -2.03 -12.55
C VAL A 126 13.15 -0.57 -12.98
N THR A 127 12.52 -0.23 -14.09
CA THR A 127 12.28 1.16 -14.47
C THR A 127 11.08 1.68 -13.69
N ILE A 128 11.24 2.78 -12.95
CA ILE A 128 10.17 3.39 -12.17
C ILE A 128 9.79 4.72 -12.81
N LEU A 129 8.50 4.91 -13.05
CA LEU A 129 7.93 6.14 -13.57
C LEU A 129 7.04 6.75 -12.48
N TYR A 130 7.55 7.79 -11.84
CA TYR A 130 6.85 8.56 -10.81
C TYR A 130 6.02 9.69 -11.41
N ASP A 131 5.11 10.25 -10.60
CA ASP A 131 4.22 11.36 -10.97
C ASP A 131 3.54 11.07 -12.33
N ALA A 132 3.04 9.86 -12.46
CA ALA A 132 2.57 9.31 -13.71
C ALA A 132 1.27 8.53 -13.51
N LEU A 133 0.18 9.06 -14.04
CA LEU A 133 -1.14 8.47 -13.92
C LEU A 133 -1.39 7.48 -15.06
N ALA A 134 -1.43 6.18 -14.75
CA ALA A 134 -1.94 5.20 -15.67
C ALA A 134 -3.45 5.39 -15.87
N THR A 135 -3.87 5.63 -17.11
CA THR A 135 -5.26 5.97 -17.42
C THR A 135 -6.01 4.81 -18.04
N TYR A 136 -5.73 4.46 -19.28
CA TYR A 136 -6.46 3.41 -19.98
C TYR A 136 -5.52 2.34 -20.55
N PRO A 137 -5.88 1.05 -20.41
CA PRO A 137 -5.21 0.00 -21.16
C PRO A 137 -5.58 0.09 -22.63
N LYS A 138 -4.61 -0.17 -23.51
CA LYS A 138 -4.87 -0.45 -24.91
C LYS A 138 -5.13 -1.94 -25.07
N VAL A 139 -6.36 -2.28 -25.40
CA VAL A 139 -6.79 -3.67 -25.65
C VAL A 139 -6.85 -3.91 -27.14
N ASP A 140 -6.29 -5.01 -27.61
CA ASP A 140 -6.37 -5.52 -28.95
C ASP A 140 -6.68 -7.02 -28.91
N ASN A 141 -7.77 -7.44 -29.56
CA ASN A 141 -8.23 -8.83 -29.57
C ASN A 141 -8.27 -9.48 -28.16
N ASN A 142 -8.86 -8.79 -27.18
CA ASN A 142 -8.95 -9.18 -25.76
C ASN A 142 -7.59 -9.32 -25.03
N VAL A 143 -6.52 -8.79 -25.61
CA VAL A 143 -5.20 -8.75 -24.98
C VAL A 143 -4.81 -7.30 -24.71
N ILE A 144 -4.34 -7.01 -23.52
CA ILE A 144 -3.76 -5.70 -23.21
C ILE A 144 -2.37 -5.63 -23.85
N VAL A 145 -2.18 -4.69 -24.77
CA VAL A 145 -0.93 -4.49 -25.54
C VAL A 145 -0.17 -3.22 -25.12
N GLY A 146 -0.67 -2.51 -24.13
CA GLY A 146 -0.02 -1.31 -23.59
C GLY A 146 -0.88 -0.56 -22.59
N ILE A 147 -0.26 0.40 -21.91
CA ILE A 147 -0.91 1.31 -20.94
C ILE A 147 -0.70 2.75 -21.39
N THR A 148 -1.79 3.51 -21.41
CA THR A 148 -1.74 4.96 -21.56
C THR A 148 -1.45 5.61 -20.22
N VAL A 149 -0.44 6.46 -20.19
CA VAL A 149 0.01 7.18 -19.00
C VAL A 149 -0.02 8.68 -19.29
N GLU A 150 -0.47 9.45 -18.32
CA GLU A 150 -0.37 10.91 -18.33
C GLU A 150 0.67 11.37 -17.32
N ASN A 151 1.59 12.22 -17.76
CA ASN A 151 2.59 12.86 -16.95
C ASN A 151 2.99 14.21 -17.58
N ILE A 152 4.08 14.84 -17.11
CA ILE A 152 4.55 16.14 -17.61
C ILE A 152 4.87 16.13 -19.11
N ASP A 153 5.21 14.98 -19.71
CA ASP A 153 5.46 14.84 -21.15
C ASP A 153 4.15 14.75 -21.97
N GLY A 154 3.00 14.66 -21.31
CA GLY A 154 1.67 14.51 -21.92
C GLY A 154 1.11 13.11 -21.83
N ARG A 155 0.22 12.76 -22.75
CA ARG A 155 -0.47 11.46 -22.80
C ARG A 155 0.28 10.48 -23.71
N LEU A 156 0.94 9.51 -23.13
CA LEU A 156 1.86 8.60 -23.79
C LEU A 156 1.36 7.14 -23.69
N LEU A 157 1.46 6.39 -24.78
CA LEU A 157 1.23 4.94 -24.75
C LEU A 157 2.57 4.22 -24.55
N TYR A 158 2.63 3.38 -23.53
CA TYR A 158 3.74 2.46 -23.26
C TYR A 158 3.33 1.05 -23.68
N PRO A 159 3.96 0.47 -24.72
CA PRO A 159 3.67 -0.89 -25.14
C PRO A 159 4.17 -1.93 -24.14
N CYS A 160 3.44 -3.04 -23.98
CA CYS A 160 3.86 -4.17 -23.14
C CYS A 160 3.28 -5.49 -23.63
N LYS A 161 3.83 -6.60 -23.11
CA LYS A 161 3.31 -7.96 -23.34
C LYS A 161 2.27 -8.35 -22.28
N ALA A 162 2.40 -7.83 -21.03
CA ALA A 162 1.46 -8.07 -19.95
C ALA A 162 1.39 -6.87 -19.01
N VAL A 163 0.26 -6.77 -18.28
CA VAL A 163 0.05 -5.77 -17.22
C VAL A 163 -0.32 -6.47 -15.93
N ILE A 164 0.24 -5.98 -14.83
CA ILE A 164 -0.16 -6.37 -13.48
C ILE A 164 -0.84 -5.16 -12.84
N ASP A 165 -2.12 -5.32 -12.52
CA ASP A 165 -2.93 -4.28 -11.87
C ASP A 165 -2.73 -4.34 -10.35
N CYS A 166 -1.98 -3.37 -9.83
CA CYS A 166 -1.71 -3.17 -8.41
C CYS A 166 -2.26 -1.82 -7.90
N THR A 167 -3.30 -1.30 -8.55
CA THR A 167 -3.89 0.01 -8.22
C THR A 167 -4.62 0.03 -6.87
N GLY A 168 -4.91 -1.13 -6.29
CA GLY A 168 -5.67 -1.26 -5.05
C GLY A 168 -7.19 -1.18 -5.23
N ASP A 169 -7.65 -0.81 -6.43
CA ASP A 169 -9.07 -0.69 -6.78
C ASP A 169 -9.41 -1.35 -8.12
N ALA A 170 -8.55 -2.22 -8.64
CA ALA A 170 -8.70 -2.88 -9.94
C ALA A 170 -9.00 -1.89 -11.10
N ALA A 171 -8.39 -0.71 -11.07
CA ALA A 171 -8.69 0.36 -12.03
C ALA A 171 -8.34 -0.02 -13.46
N VAL A 172 -7.22 -0.70 -13.68
CA VAL A 172 -6.80 -1.14 -15.03
C VAL A 172 -7.73 -2.23 -15.53
N ALA A 173 -8.01 -3.24 -14.72
CA ALA A 173 -8.90 -4.35 -15.07
C ALA A 173 -10.31 -3.84 -15.42
N SER A 174 -10.87 -2.96 -14.58
CA SER A 174 -12.16 -2.33 -14.83
C SER A 174 -12.20 -1.55 -16.14
N ARG A 175 -11.17 -0.76 -16.41
CA ARG A 175 -11.07 0.02 -17.66
C ARG A 175 -10.78 -0.84 -18.90
N ALA A 176 -10.26 -2.05 -18.70
CA ALA A 176 -10.13 -3.07 -19.73
C ALA A 176 -11.44 -3.79 -20.07
N GLY A 177 -12.51 -3.52 -19.30
CA GLY A 177 -13.81 -4.17 -19.47
C GLY A 177 -13.98 -5.47 -18.69
N VAL A 178 -13.05 -5.79 -17.77
CA VAL A 178 -13.20 -6.95 -16.87
C VAL A 178 -14.34 -6.68 -15.89
N PRO A 179 -15.29 -7.62 -15.70
CA PRO A 179 -16.35 -7.47 -14.70
C PRO A 179 -15.79 -7.24 -13.30
N THR A 180 -16.27 -6.20 -12.65
CA THR A 180 -15.88 -5.85 -11.28
C THR A 180 -17.09 -5.67 -10.40
N ARG A 181 -16.91 -5.79 -9.08
CA ARG A 181 -17.91 -5.50 -8.07
C ARG A 181 -17.33 -4.57 -7.02
N THR A 182 -18.17 -3.77 -6.42
CA THR A 182 -17.85 -2.93 -5.27
C THR A 182 -18.34 -3.61 -3.99
N TYR A 183 -17.78 -3.20 -2.87
CA TYR A 183 -18.13 -3.69 -1.56
C TYR A 183 -18.52 -2.54 -0.63
N ASP A 184 -19.19 -2.87 0.44
CA ASP A 184 -19.34 -1.97 1.56
C ASP A 184 -17.95 -1.66 2.15
N ASN A 185 -17.68 -0.40 2.36
CA ASN A 185 -16.36 0.08 2.65
C ASN A 185 -16.28 0.85 3.95
N THR A 186 -15.15 0.74 4.63
CA THR A 186 -14.81 1.58 5.77
C THR A 186 -13.58 2.41 5.42
N GLN A 187 -13.59 3.67 5.83
CA GLN A 187 -12.49 4.59 5.60
C GLN A 187 -11.91 5.06 6.93
N THR A 188 -10.61 5.25 6.97
CA THR A 188 -9.90 5.86 8.10
C THR A 188 -8.90 6.89 7.60
N TYR A 189 -8.66 7.91 8.43
CA TYR A 189 -7.69 8.95 8.17
C TYR A 189 -6.68 8.95 9.31
N VAL A 190 -5.44 8.60 9.01
CA VAL A 190 -4.36 8.47 9.98
C VAL A 190 -3.43 9.65 9.88
N VAL A 191 -3.10 10.23 11.03
CA VAL A 191 -2.13 11.31 11.14
C VAL A 191 -1.02 10.85 12.07
N HIS A 192 0.23 11.14 11.74
CA HIS A 192 1.32 11.01 12.69
C HIS A 192 1.53 12.34 13.40
N ASP A 193 1.48 12.32 14.72
CA ASP A 193 1.71 13.47 15.58
C ASP A 193 2.69 13.19 16.71
N THR A 194 3.01 14.20 17.46
CA THR A 194 3.74 14.12 18.72
C THR A 194 3.28 15.20 19.67
N ASN A 195 3.58 15.03 20.93
CA ASN A 195 3.38 16.02 22.00
C ASN A 195 4.56 15.99 22.97
N ARG A 196 4.56 16.89 23.96
CA ARG A 196 5.64 16.98 24.96
C ARG A 196 5.86 15.66 25.70
N ARG A 197 4.80 14.94 26.05
CA ARG A 197 4.91 13.64 26.73
C ARG A 197 5.61 12.61 25.84
N HIS A 198 5.20 12.46 24.59
CA HIS A 198 5.83 11.53 23.65
C HIS A 198 7.31 11.90 23.40
N ALA A 199 7.61 13.20 23.29
CA ALA A 199 8.98 13.67 23.14
C ALA A 199 9.83 13.34 24.38
N ALA A 200 9.30 13.51 25.58
CA ALA A 200 9.98 13.13 26.84
C ALA A 200 10.22 11.62 26.91
N GLU A 201 9.21 10.80 26.63
CA GLU A 201 9.34 9.34 26.59
C GLU A 201 10.41 8.89 25.57
N PHE A 202 10.51 9.58 24.43
CA PHE A 202 11.58 9.33 23.47
C PHE A 202 12.96 9.65 24.05
N VAL A 203 13.13 10.83 24.66
CA VAL A 203 14.41 11.24 25.24
C VAL A 203 14.85 10.27 26.34
N ASP A 204 13.92 9.88 27.21
CA ASP A 204 14.21 9.00 28.35
C ASP A 204 14.53 7.55 27.92
N SER A 205 13.84 7.04 26.90
CA SER A 205 13.99 5.66 26.46
C SER A 205 15.00 5.47 25.32
N GLY A 206 15.35 6.54 24.59
CA GLY A 206 16.08 6.47 23.33
C GLY A 206 15.33 5.76 22.19
N ASN A 207 14.05 5.45 22.39
CA ASN A 207 13.24 4.69 21.42
C ASN A 207 12.44 5.63 20.51
N MET A 208 12.83 5.72 19.24
CA MET A 208 12.21 6.58 18.24
C MET A 208 10.72 6.29 18.00
N THR A 209 10.24 5.09 18.28
CA THR A 209 8.81 4.79 18.16
C THR A 209 7.96 5.63 19.09
N LYS A 210 8.53 6.03 20.25
CA LYS A 210 7.83 6.87 21.24
C LYS A 210 7.58 8.29 20.77
N LEU A 211 8.42 8.81 19.86
CA LEU A 211 8.25 10.15 19.33
C LEU A 211 7.02 10.25 18.42
N ARG A 212 6.67 9.17 17.74
CA ARG A 212 5.58 9.15 16.76
C ARG A 212 4.35 8.48 17.33
N HIS A 213 3.26 9.23 17.38
CA HIS A 213 1.96 8.74 17.77
C HIS A 213 1.02 8.68 16.57
N TRP A 214 0.13 7.69 16.50
CA TRP A 214 -0.89 7.53 15.47
C TRP A 214 -2.22 8.04 15.98
N GLN A 215 -2.73 9.10 15.36
CA GLN A 215 -4.06 9.60 15.62
C GLN A 215 -5.00 9.19 14.49
N TRP A 216 -6.10 8.55 14.88
CA TRP A 216 -7.09 8.03 13.96
C TRP A 216 -8.32 8.90 13.93
N PHE A 217 -8.70 9.37 12.74
CA PHE A 217 -9.93 10.10 12.51
C PHE A 217 -10.89 9.25 11.69
N LYS A 218 -12.11 9.04 12.20
CA LYS A 218 -13.16 8.26 11.56
C LYS A 218 -14.41 9.14 11.48
N PRO A 219 -14.61 9.91 10.40
CA PRO A 219 -15.78 10.76 10.24
C PRO A 219 -17.01 9.93 9.85
N GLY A 220 -17.60 9.25 10.80
CA GLY A 220 -18.70 8.29 10.65
C GLY A 220 -18.19 6.85 10.53
N ALA A 221 -18.83 5.92 11.26
CA ALA A 221 -18.60 4.48 11.15
C ALA A 221 -19.43 3.86 10.01
N GLU A 222 -19.82 4.68 9.05
CA GLU A 222 -20.73 4.24 8.00
C GLU A 222 -20.00 3.35 7.01
N THR A 223 -20.56 2.17 6.84
CA THR A 223 -20.28 1.33 5.69
C THR A 223 -20.72 2.10 4.46
N ILE A 224 -19.77 2.54 3.68
CA ILE A 224 -20.03 3.30 2.46
C ILE A 224 -20.11 2.26 1.35
N GLY A 225 -21.23 2.23 0.63
CA GLY A 225 -21.37 1.41 -0.56
C GLY A 225 -20.33 1.73 -1.64
N GLU A 226 -20.72 1.84 -2.88
CA GLU A 226 -19.80 2.20 -3.97
C GLU A 226 -19.07 3.51 -3.70
N VAL A 227 -17.73 3.45 -3.67
CA VAL A 227 -16.90 4.66 -3.48
C VAL A 227 -16.80 5.41 -4.80
N THR A 228 -17.44 6.57 -4.85
CA THR A 228 -17.31 7.55 -5.94
C THR A 228 -16.34 8.65 -5.55
N ALA A 229 -15.84 9.40 -6.53
CA ALA A 229 -15.00 10.58 -6.26
C ALA A 229 -15.70 11.60 -5.34
N ALA A 230 -17.01 11.76 -5.44
CA ALA A 230 -17.77 12.67 -4.57
C ALA A 230 -17.76 12.18 -3.11
N ILE A 231 -17.97 10.88 -2.88
CA ILE A 231 -17.94 10.26 -1.55
C ILE A 231 -16.53 10.36 -0.95
N GLU A 232 -15.50 10.04 -1.74
CA GLU A 232 -14.11 10.15 -1.29
C GLU A 232 -13.74 11.58 -0.91
N ASN A 233 -14.11 12.55 -1.74
CA ASN A 233 -13.85 13.96 -1.45
C ASN A 233 -14.58 14.48 -0.21
N ASP A 234 -15.83 14.10 0.00
CA ASP A 234 -16.57 14.44 1.21
C ASP A 234 -15.93 13.82 2.47
N TYR A 235 -15.53 12.57 2.38
CA TYR A 235 -14.82 11.89 3.46
C TYR A 235 -13.50 12.61 3.80
N LEU A 236 -12.67 12.92 2.80
CA LEU A 236 -11.40 13.64 3.00
C LEU A 236 -11.63 15.02 3.61
N ARG A 237 -12.66 15.75 3.16
CA ARG A 237 -13.03 17.05 3.71
C ARG A 237 -13.40 16.93 5.19
N ARG A 238 -14.29 16.00 5.54
CA ARG A 238 -14.71 15.76 6.94
C ARG A 238 -13.53 15.31 7.82
N SER A 239 -12.68 14.42 7.32
CA SER A 239 -11.48 13.96 8.03
C SER A 239 -10.53 15.12 8.35
N LYS A 240 -10.26 16.00 7.37
CA LYS A 240 -9.40 17.17 7.56
C LYS A 240 -10.03 18.18 8.53
N GLN A 241 -11.35 18.36 8.48
CA GLN A 241 -12.06 19.23 9.44
C GLN A 241 -11.97 18.68 10.87
N MET A 242 -12.19 17.37 11.05
CA MET A 242 -12.04 16.72 12.37
C MET A 242 -10.60 16.84 12.88
N THR A 243 -9.63 16.61 12.03
CA THR A 243 -8.21 16.74 12.37
C THR A 243 -7.91 18.16 12.83
N LEU A 244 -8.30 19.17 12.05
CA LEU A 244 -8.08 20.56 12.41
C LEU A 244 -8.77 20.93 13.72
N ALA A 245 -10.05 20.55 13.91
CA ALA A 245 -10.79 20.83 15.13
C ALA A 245 -10.15 20.19 16.37
N TYR A 246 -9.66 18.97 16.25
CA TYR A 246 -8.95 18.30 17.32
C TYR A 246 -7.68 19.06 17.74
N TYR A 247 -6.84 19.42 16.80
CA TYR A 247 -5.56 20.09 17.11
C TYR A 247 -5.74 21.56 17.51
N VAL A 248 -6.73 22.28 16.99
CA VAL A 248 -7.05 23.65 17.43
C VAL A 248 -7.50 23.66 18.88
N GLY A 249 -8.20 22.60 19.34
CA GLY A 249 -8.64 22.45 20.73
C GLY A 249 -7.54 22.10 21.73
N THR A 250 -6.31 21.76 21.27
CA THR A 250 -5.17 21.42 22.15
C THR A 250 -4.20 22.59 22.27
N ASP A 251 -3.38 22.60 23.35
CA ASP A 251 -2.34 23.63 23.51
C ASP A 251 -1.30 23.48 22.37
N LYS A 252 -1.09 24.56 21.64
CA LYS A 252 -0.14 24.61 20.53
C LYS A 252 1.30 24.31 20.91
N ASN A 253 1.67 24.53 22.18
CA ASN A 253 3.01 24.24 22.70
C ASN A 253 3.19 22.78 23.13
N GLU A 254 2.12 21.99 23.13
CA GLU A 254 2.13 20.60 23.60
C GLU A 254 2.01 19.60 22.44
N ARG A 255 1.91 20.08 21.21
CA ARG A 255 1.63 19.23 20.05
C ARG A 255 2.32 19.68 18.77
N GLU A 256 2.59 18.70 17.89
CA GLU A 256 2.99 18.94 16.51
C GLU A 256 2.39 17.85 15.60
N ILE A 257 1.91 18.24 14.44
CA ILE A 257 1.55 17.30 13.38
C ILE A 257 2.82 17.01 12.58
N LEU A 258 3.30 15.78 12.66
CA LEU A 258 4.50 15.36 11.96
C LEU A 258 4.22 15.08 10.48
N THR A 259 3.10 14.41 10.19
CA THR A 259 2.79 13.99 8.83
C THR A 259 1.27 13.80 8.65
N LEU A 260 0.74 14.34 7.56
CA LEU A 260 -0.59 14.02 7.06
C LEU A 260 -0.50 12.92 6.00
N PRO A 261 -1.53 12.05 5.87
CA PRO A 261 -1.54 11.05 4.82
C PRO A 261 -1.78 11.68 3.45
N GLU A 262 -1.12 11.15 2.44
CA GLU A 262 -1.35 11.48 1.02
C GLU A 262 -2.36 10.53 0.37
N LEU A 263 -2.65 9.39 1.03
CA LEU A 263 -3.66 8.43 0.63
C LEU A 263 -4.67 8.19 1.75
N PRO A 264 -5.98 8.19 1.47
CA PRO A 264 -6.96 7.71 2.44
C PRO A 264 -6.83 6.18 2.59
N GLN A 265 -6.99 5.68 3.81
CA GLN A 265 -7.12 4.26 4.02
C GLN A 265 -8.56 3.84 3.67
N ILE A 266 -8.76 3.41 2.44
CA ILE A 266 -10.02 2.83 1.97
C ILE A 266 -9.82 1.33 1.85
N ARG A 267 -10.73 0.56 2.45
CA ARG A 267 -10.72 -0.90 2.36
C ARG A 267 -11.72 -1.35 1.31
N LEU A 268 -11.35 -2.30 0.45
CA LEU A 268 -12.25 -2.95 -0.52
C LEU A 268 -12.99 -1.97 -1.45
N LEU A 269 -12.27 -1.16 -2.22
CA LEU A 269 -12.87 -0.28 -3.21
C LEU A 269 -13.61 -1.06 -4.29
N ARG A 270 -12.89 -1.90 -5.00
CA ARG A 270 -13.37 -2.69 -6.12
C ARG A 270 -12.55 -3.96 -6.24
N ALA A 271 -13.20 -5.07 -6.59
CA ALA A 271 -12.52 -6.31 -6.91
C ALA A 271 -13.02 -6.89 -8.23
N ILE A 272 -12.17 -7.68 -8.87
CA ILE A 272 -12.52 -8.45 -10.07
C ILE A 272 -13.56 -9.51 -9.69
N VAL A 273 -14.55 -9.71 -10.54
CA VAL A 273 -15.48 -10.86 -10.42
C VAL A 273 -14.75 -12.10 -10.91
N GLY A 274 -14.26 -12.92 -9.96
CA GLY A 274 -13.68 -14.21 -10.24
C GLY A 274 -14.72 -15.29 -10.48
N ALA A 275 -14.28 -16.48 -10.89
CA ALA A 275 -15.11 -17.66 -11.00
C ALA A 275 -15.71 -18.05 -9.64
N GLU A 276 -14.97 -17.82 -8.57
CA GLU A 276 -15.39 -18.03 -7.19
C GLU A 276 -14.97 -16.85 -6.31
N THR A 277 -15.68 -16.68 -5.18
CA THR A 277 -15.35 -15.65 -4.19
C THR A 277 -14.98 -16.32 -2.87
N PHE A 278 -13.76 -16.07 -2.41
CA PHE A 278 -13.34 -16.44 -1.06
C PHE A 278 -13.84 -15.38 -0.07
N LEU A 279 -14.66 -15.78 0.89
CA LEU A 279 -15.22 -14.89 1.91
C LEU A 279 -14.39 -14.84 3.19
N GLY A 280 -13.20 -15.45 3.19
CA GLY A 280 -12.31 -15.48 4.35
C GLY A 280 -12.75 -16.41 5.48
N ARG A 281 -13.68 -17.34 5.23
CA ARG A 281 -14.11 -18.31 6.21
C ARG A 281 -13.23 -19.55 6.17
N VAL A 282 -12.82 -20.04 7.33
CA VAL A 282 -11.95 -21.22 7.45
C VAL A 282 -12.56 -22.45 6.76
N GLU A 283 -13.87 -22.61 6.85
CA GLU A 283 -14.64 -23.70 6.22
C GLU A 283 -14.65 -23.66 4.68
N ASP A 284 -14.29 -22.53 4.09
CA ASP A 284 -14.26 -22.35 2.64
C ASP A 284 -12.85 -22.56 2.04
N ILE A 285 -11.82 -22.71 2.88
CA ILE A 285 -10.42 -22.79 2.42
C ILE A 285 -10.23 -23.99 1.47
N ASP A 286 -10.69 -25.16 1.85
CA ASP A 286 -10.48 -26.39 1.07
C ASP A 286 -11.22 -26.38 -0.27
N LYS A 287 -12.34 -25.63 -0.36
CA LYS A 287 -13.14 -25.51 -1.58
C LYS A 287 -12.51 -24.55 -2.59
N HIS A 288 -11.76 -23.58 -2.13
CA HIS A 288 -11.29 -22.45 -2.93
C HIS A 288 -9.80 -22.49 -3.27
N VAL A 289 -8.96 -23.27 -2.53
CA VAL A 289 -7.52 -23.34 -2.74
C VAL A 289 -7.13 -23.80 -4.16
N ALA A 290 -7.92 -24.66 -4.78
CA ALA A 290 -7.64 -25.18 -6.11
C ALA A 290 -7.96 -24.19 -7.23
N ASN A 291 -8.82 -23.19 -6.97
CA ASN A 291 -9.39 -22.28 -7.99
C ASN A 291 -9.16 -20.81 -7.70
N SER A 292 -8.48 -20.46 -6.59
CA SER A 292 -8.22 -19.08 -6.24
C SER A 292 -7.09 -18.48 -7.09
N ILE A 293 -7.46 -17.61 -8.00
CA ILE A 293 -6.56 -16.55 -8.44
C ILE A 293 -6.68 -15.50 -7.34
N GLY A 294 -5.60 -15.28 -6.57
CA GLY A 294 -5.63 -14.50 -5.36
C GLY A 294 -6.42 -13.19 -5.44
N SER A 295 -7.16 -12.95 -4.40
CA SER A 295 -7.87 -11.71 -4.15
C SER A 295 -6.91 -10.60 -3.73
#